data_00c99a20e58db2b40def31cdf5c42dfc
#
_entry.id   00c99a20e58db2b40def31cdf5c42dfc
#
_cell.length_a   1.000
_cell.length_b   1.000
_cell.length_c   1.000
_cell.angle_alpha   90.00
_cell.angle_beta   90.00
_cell.angle_gamma   90.00
#
_symmetry.space_group_name_H-M   'P 1'
#
loop_
_entity.id
_entity.type
_entity.pdbx_description
1 polymer ?
#
loop_
_entity_poly.entity_id
_entity_poly.type
_entity_poly.pdbx_seq_one_letter_code
_entity_poly.pdbx_strand_id
1 'polypeptide(L)'
;MKNLYPLLILLFLSLSIYAQSPDKMSYQAVVRDANNTLVANQTVGMQISILQSTITGTVVYTETHSVDTNINGLVSLEIGNGSSSDNFSEIDWSAGPYFIKTETDPTGGSSYTITGTSQLMSVPFALYATTSGSSQTNATNITN
;
A
#
# COMPACT_ATOMS: atom_id res chain seq x y z
N MET A 1 38.55 -21.47 -30.58
CA MET A 1 37.13 -21.42 -30.32
C MET A 1 36.67 -22.24 -29.07
N LYS A 2 37.60 -22.82 -28.28
CA LYS A 2 37.25 -23.69 -27.13
C LYS A 2 36.89 -22.95 -25.85
N ASN A 3 37.12 -21.63 -25.74
CA ASN A 3 36.96 -20.84 -24.50
C ASN A 3 35.77 -19.87 -24.54
N LEU A 4 34.87 -19.98 -25.54
CA LEU A 4 33.72 -19.07 -25.67
C LEU A 4 32.55 -19.50 -24.76
N TYR A 5 32.43 -20.80 -24.47
CA TYR A 5 31.36 -21.33 -23.62
C TYR A 5 31.42 -20.87 -22.16
N PRO A 6 32.60 -20.85 -21.48
CA PRO A 6 32.62 -20.35 -20.09
C PRO A 6 32.32 -18.86 -19.99
N LEU A 7 32.67 -18.05 -21.00
CA LEU A 7 32.33 -16.63 -21.05
C LEU A 7 30.82 -16.40 -21.25
N LEU A 8 30.17 -17.24 -22.05
CA LEU A 8 28.73 -17.19 -22.28
C LEU A 8 27.94 -17.60 -21.00
N ILE A 9 28.43 -18.61 -20.27
CA ILE A 9 27.83 -19.03 -18.99
C ILE A 9 27.97 -17.94 -17.94
N LEU A 10 29.10 -17.27 -17.87
CA LEU A 10 29.31 -16.16 -16.92
C LEU A 10 28.40 -14.96 -17.19
N LEU A 11 28.08 -14.68 -18.46
CA LEU A 11 27.15 -13.63 -18.88
C LEU A 11 25.71 -13.90 -18.43
N PHE A 12 25.28 -15.19 -18.44
CA PHE A 12 23.94 -15.59 -18.00
C PHE A 12 23.76 -15.59 -16.48
N LEU A 13 24.83 -15.69 -15.69
CA LEU A 13 24.76 -15.63 -14.22
C LEU A 13 24.57 -14.21 -13.67
N SER A 14 24.76 -13.16 -14.48
CA SER A 14 24.69 -11.77 -14.02
C SER A 14 23.29 -11.14 -14.12
N LEU A 15 22.27 -11.88 -14.57
CA LEU A 15 20.87 -11.41 -14.59
C LEU A 15 20.25 -11.57 -13.19
N SER A 16 20.61 -10.68 -12.27
CA SER A 16 19.88 -10.53 -11.00
C SER A 16 18.51 -9.93 -11.31
N ILE A 17 17.48 -10.77 -11.40
CA ILE A 17 16.09 -10.32 -11.49
C ILE A 17 15.70 -9.84 -10.10
N TYR A 18 15.71 -8.53 -9.88
CA TYR A 18 15.10 -7.93 -8.70
C TYR A 18 13.58 -8.00 -8.86
N ALA A 19 12.95 -8.97 -8.23
CA ALA A 19 11.51 -8.98 -8.04
C ALA A 19 11.19 -7.93 -6.97
N GLN A 20 10.97 -6.68 -7.38
CA GLN A 20 10.47 -5.65 -6.48
C GLN A 20 8.99 -5.88 -6.26
N SER A 21 8.58 -5.96 -5.00
CA SER A 21 7.17 -5.86 -4.63
C SER A 21 6.65 -4.49 -5.10
N PRO A 22 5.46 -4.40 -5.71
CA PRO A 22 4.91 -3.10 -6.05
C PRO A 22 4.69 -2.27 -4.77
N ASP A 23 5.21 -1.06 -4.74
CA ASP A 23 5.04 -0.10 -3.64
C ASP A 23 3.64 0.52 -3.66
N LYS A 24 2.61 -0.33 -3.65
CA LYS A 24 1.20 0.05 -3.76
C LYS A 24 0.31 -0.94 -3.05
N MET A 25 -0.84 -0.46 -2.57
CA MET A 25 -1.87 -1.30 -1.97
C MET A 25 -3.19 -1.12 -2.69
N SER A 26 -3.87 -2.21 -3.04
CA SER A 26 -5.24 -2.17 -3.55
C SER A 26 -6.20 -1.76 -2.44
N TYR A 27 -7.09 -0.81 -2.74
CA TYR A 27 -8.13 -0.34 -1.84
C TYR A 27 -9.49 -0.35 -2.54
N GLN A 28 -10.51 -0.83 -1.84
CA GLN A 28 -11.90 -0.82 -2.31
C GLN A 28 -12.81 -0.40 -1.17
N ALA A 29 -13.81 0.43 -1.49
CA ALA A 29 -14.83 0.85 -0.53
C ALA A 29 -16.16 1.12 -1.22
N VAL A 30 -17.25 0.97 -0.47
CA VAL A 30 -18.57 1.44 -0.90
C VAL A 30 -18.83 2.80 -0.26
N VAL A 31 -19.04 3.80 -1.11
CA VAL A 31 -19.30 5.18 -0.67
C VAL A 31 -20.79 5.37 -0.42
N ARG A 32 -21.11 5.87 0.77
CA ARG A 32 -22.47 6.27 1.18
C ARG A 32 -22.46 7.68 1.73
N ASP A 33 -23.51 8.42 1.44
CA ASP A 33 -23.69 9.75 1.98
C ASP A 33 -24.12 9.74 3.48
N ALA A 34 -24.31 10.91 4.06
CA ALA A 34 -24.74 11.06 5.46
C ALA A 34 -26.15 10.44 5.74
N ASN A 35 -26.95 10.21 4.71
CA ASN A 35 -28.25 9.56 4.80
C ASN A 35 -28.18 8.05 4.55
N ASN A 36 -26.97 7.49 4.48
CA ASN A 36 -26.71 6.08 4.15
C ASN A 36 -27.15 5.68 2.72
N THR A 37 -27.33 6.66 1.82
CA THR A 37 -27.65 6.42 0.42
C THR A 37 -26.37 6.15 -0.37
N LEU A 38 -26.42 5.23 -1.34
CA LEU A 38 -25.27 4.95 -2.22
C LEU A 38 -24.91 6.17 -3.06
N VAL A 39 -23.64 6.54 -3.03
CA VAL A 39 -23.06 7.51 -3.95
C VAL A 39 -22.64 6.73 -5.20
N ALA A 40 -23.54 6.62 -6.19
CA ALA A 40 -23.36 5.74 -7.34
C ALA A 40 -23.25 6.50 -8.67
N ASN A 41 -22.46 5.93 -9.61
CA ASN A 41 -22.26 6.44 -10.96
C ASN A 41 -21.83 7.91 -11.02
N GLN A 42 -20.95 8.32 -10.09
CA GLN A 42 -20.42 9.69 -10.08
C GLN A 42 -18.97 9.73 -9.62
N THR A 43 -18.28 10.80 -10.00
CA THR A 43 -16.92 11.06 -9.53
C THR A 43 -16.95 11.54 -8.08
N VAL A 44 -16.08 11.00 -7.25
CA VAL A 44 -15.83 11.42 -5.86
C VAL A 44 -14.39 11.84 -5.68
N GLY A 45 -14.15 12.82 -4.82
CA GLY A 45 -12.81 13.16 -4.35
C GLY A 45 -12.48 12.38 -3.10
N MET A 46 -11.31 11.74 -3.06
CA MET A 46 -10.87 10.99 -1.88
C MET A 46 -9.49 11.44 -1.43
N GLN A 47 -9.30 11.60 -0.12
CA GLN A 47 -8.01 11.74 0.50
C GLN A 47 -7.74 10.50 1.35
N ILE A 48 -6.57 9.89 1.13
CA ILE A 48 -6.10 8.74 1.88
C ILE A 48 -4.90 9.19 2.69
N SER A 49 -4.91 8.91 4.00
CA SER A 49 -3.77 9.18 4.88
C SER A 49 -3.36 7.92 5.64
N ILE A 50 -2.05 7.69 5.75
CA ILE A 50 -1.48 6.64 6.61
C ILE A 50 -1.06 7.29 7.92
N LEU A 51 -1.64 6.79 9.02
CA LEU A 51 -1.38 7.25 10.38
C LEU A 51 -0.53 6.22 11.12
N GLN A 52 0.43 6.68 11.90
CA GLN A 52 1.30 5.82 12.70
C GLN A 52 0.85 5.79 14.16
N SER A 53 0.95 4.63 14.79
CA SER A 53 0.74 4.35 16.21
C SER A 53 -0.72 4.31 16.67
N THR A 54 -1.56 5.27 16.30
CA THR A 54 -2.97 5.35 16.74
C THR A 54 -3.88 5.89 15.64
N ILE A 55 -5.20 5.76 15.83
CA ILE A 55 -6.23 6.33 14.93
C ILE A 55 -6.17 7.86 14.79
N THR A 56 -5.48 8.53 15.71
CA THR A 56 -5.22 9.98 15.70
C THR A 56 -3.72 10.26 15.70
N GLY A 57 -2.92 9.30 15.30
CA GLY A 57 -1.46 9.36 15.30
C GLY A 57 -0.89 10.28 14.22
N THR A 58 0.43 10.30 14.14
CA THR A 58 1.13 11.12 13.14
C THR A 58 0.81 10.64 11.73
N VAL A 59 0.46 11.58 10.85
CA VAL A 59 0.34 11.31 9.41
C VAL A 59 1.75 11.13 8.84
N VAL A 60 2.02 9.97 8.25
CA VAL A 60 3.32 9.65 7.62
C VAL A 60 3.23 9.65 6.09
N TYR A 61 2.03 9.64 5.55
CA TYR A 61 1.76 9.70 4.12
C TYR A 61 0.35 10.22 3.85
N THR A 62 0.18 11.04 2.82
CA THR A 62 -1.14 11.50 2.35
C THR A 62 -1.15 11.60 0.84
N GLU A 63 -2.23 11.12 0.22
CA GLU A 63 -2.49 11.26 -1.21
C GLU A 63 -3.95 11.59 -1.49
N THR A 64 -4.22 12.11 -2.68
CA THR A 64 -5.58 12.42 -3.15
C THR A 64 -5.87 11.70 -4.45
N HIS A 65 -7.15 11.33 -4.61
CA HIS A 65 -7.69 10.68 -5.80
C HIS A 65 -8.97 11.37 -6.26
N SER A 66 -9.17 11.38 -7.58
CA SER A 66 -10.45 11.62 -8.21
C SER A 66 -10.86 10.32 -8.89
N VAL A 67 -11.91 9.67 -8.41
CA VAL A 67 -12.28 8.31 -8.82
C VAL A 67 -13.79 8.18 -8.99
N ASP A 68 -14.22 7.36 -9.95
CA ASP A 68 -15.64 7.13 -10.22
C ASP A 68 -16.18 5.96 -9.37
N THR A 69 -17.36 6.15 -8.82
CA THR A 69 -18.15 5.06 -8.20
C THR A 69 -18.93 4.31 -9.28
N ASN A 70 -19.06 3.01 -9.13
CA ASN A 70 -19.94 2.21 -9.97
C ASN A 70 -21.42 2.29 -9.50
N ILE A 71 -22.31 1.53 -10.15
CA ILE A 71 -23.74 1.47 -9.81
C ILE A 71 -24.03 1.03 -8.37
N ASN A 72 -23.09 0.34 -7.73
CA ASN A 72 -23.18 -0.12 -6.34
C ASN A 72 -22.47 0.83 -5.36
N GLY A 73 -22.06 2.02 -5.83
CA GLY A 73 -21.28 2.96 -5.02
C GLY A 73 -19.86 2.51 -4.71
N LEU A 74 -19.35 1.46 -5.39
CA LEU A 74 -18.01 0.93 -5.16
C LEU A 74 -16.96 1.79 -5.88
N VAL A 75 -15.93 2.19 -5.15
CA VAL A 75 -14.66 2.72 -5.67
C VAL A 75 -13.57 1.64 -5.60
N SER A 76 -12.64 1.68 -6.54
CA SER A 76 -11.42 0.86 -6.52
C SER A 76 -10.25 1.75 -6.92
N LEU A 77 -9.21 1.78 -6.10
CA LEU A 77 -8.00 2.56 -6.34
C LEU A 77 -6.75 1.83 -5.81
N GLU A 78 -5.59 2.36 -6.15
CA GLU A 78 -4.30 1.89 -5.63
C GLU A 78 -3.70 2.98 -4.75
N ILE A 79 -3.54 2.71 -3.46
CA ILE A 79 -2.81 3.57 -2.53
C ILE A 79 -1.33 3.51 -2.89
N GLY A 80 -0.66 4.66 -2.95
CA GLY A 80 0.68 4.83 -3.49
C GLY A 80 0.70 5.24 -4.97
N ASN A 81 -0.49 5.47 -5.58
CA ASN A 81 -0.63 5.90 -6.97
C ASN A 81 -1.43 7.21 -7.12
N GLY A 82 -1.84 7.81 -6.02
CA GLY A 82 -2.56 9.07 -5.98
C GLY A 82 -1.66 10.28 -6.18
N SER A 83 -2.26 11.47 -6.18
CA SER A 83 -1.50 12.72 -6.18
C SER A 83 -1.01 13.01 -4.76
N SER A 84 0.31 13.03 -4.57
CA SER A 84 0.96 13.24 -3.28
C SER A 84 2.25 14.04 -3.44
N SER A 85 2.65 14.76 -2.37
CA SER A 85 4.01 15.28 -2.20
C SER A 85 4.91 14.30 -1.43
N ASP A 86 4.31 13.29 -0.78
CA ASP A 86 5.01 12.30 0.02
C ASP A 86 5.38 11.08 -0.84
N ASN A 87 6.39 10.34 -0.44
CA ASN A 87 6.81 9.13 -1.13
C ASN A 87 6.34 7.89 -0.36
N PHE A 88 5.44 7.11 -0.95
CA PHE A 88 4.87 5.91 -0.33
C PHE A 88 5.92 4.85 0.01
N SER A 89 6.98 4.74 -0.81
CA SER A 89 8.07 3.78 -0.60
C SER A 89 8.99 4.12 0.58
N GLU A 90 8.91 5.35 1.11
CA GLU A 90 9.70 5.80 2.26
C GLU A 90 9.04 5.50 3.61
N ILE A 91 7.82 4.94 3.61
CA ILE A 91 7.16 4.54 4.86
C ILE A 91 7.92 3.37 5.50
N ASP A 92 8.41 3.58 6.72
CA ASP A 92 9.02 2.50 7.52
C ASP A 92 7.96 1.59 8.13
N TRP A 93 7.51 0.61 7.38
CA TRP A 93 6.47 -0.33 7.82
C TRP A 93 6.84 -1.16 9.06
N SER A 94 8.10 -1.15 9.50
CA SER A 94 8.53 -1.81 10.73
C SER A 94 8.18 -1.04 12.00
N ALA A 95 7.91 0.27 11.87
CA ALA A 95 7.61 1.18 12.98
C ALA A 95 6.09 1.29 13.31
N GLY A 96 5.27 0.28 12.89
CA GLY A 96 3.82 0.22 13.14
C GLY A 96 3.45 0.05 14.60
N PRO A 97 2.13 0.01 14.94
CA PRO A 97 1.01 -0.20 14.01
C PRO A 97 0.65 1.02 13.16
N TYR A 98 0.02 0.73 12.01
CA TYR A 98 -0.46 1.75 11.08
C TYR A 98 -1.97 1.71 10.91
N PHE A 99 -2.53 2.88 10.57
CA PHE A 99 -3.96 3.05 10.32
C PHE A 99 -4.14 3.76 8.98
N ILE A 100 -5.15 3.36 8.25
CA ILE A 100 -5.61 4.07 7.07
C ILE A 100 -6.79 4.97 7.45
N LYS A 101 -6.68 6.25 7.15
CA LYS A 101 -7.77 7.21 7.24
C LYS A 101 -8.22 7.55 5.83
N THR A 102 -9.50 7.44 5.56
CA THR A 102 -10.12 7.83 4.31
C THR A 102 -11.06 9.00 4.54
N GLU A 103 -10.98 9.99 3.67
CA GLU A 103 -11.81 11.17 3.70
C GLU A 103 -12.38 11.35 2.29
N THR A 104 -13.70 11.44 2.15
CA THR A 104 -14.36 11.46 0.83
C THR A 104 -15.27 12.66 0.70
N ASP A 105 -15.13 13.36 -0.42
CA ASP A 105 -16.07 14.36 -0.93
C ASP A 105 -16.97 13.70 -1.99
N PRO A 106 -18.24 13.46 -1.68
CA PRO A 106 -19.14 12.81 -2.64
C PRO A 106 -19.46 13.65 -3.86
N THR A 107 -19.04 14.93 -3.88
CA THR A 107 -19.26 15.84 -5.02
C THR A 107 -18.07 15.96 -5.97
N GLY A 108 -17.00 15.18 -5.72
CA GLY A 108 -15.81 15.13 -6.57
C GLY A 108 -14.75 16.20 -6.28
N GLY A 109 -14.95 17.01 -5.23
CA GLY A 109 -14.00 18.04 -4.80
C GLY A 109 -13.11 17.61 -3.63
N SER A 110 -12.80 18.55 -2.75
CA SER A 110 -11.98 18.37 -1.55
C SER A 110 -12.70 18.79 -0.25
N SER A 111 -14.03 18.93 -0.32
CA SER A 111 -14.86 19.18 0.86
C SER A 111 -15.27 17.86 1.51
N TYR A 112 -14.35 17.23 2.19
CA TYR A 112 -14.51 15.89 2.75
C TYR A 112 -15.56 15.85 3.86
N THR A 113 -16.67 15.18 3.62
CA THR A 113 -17.80 15.05 4.55
C THR A 113 -17.98 13.62 5.07
N ILE A 114 -17.33 12.65 4.43
CA ILE A 114 -17.38 11.24 4.81
C ILE A 114 -15.99 10.83 5.25
N THR A 115 -15.85 10.32 6.48
CA THR A 115 -14.56 9.93 7.03
C THR A 115 -14.62 8.54 7.65
N GLY A 116 -13.54 7.79 7.51
CA GLY A 116 -13.36 6.48 8.13
C GLY A 116 -11.90 6.26 8.50
N THR A 117 -11.65 5.52 9.59
CA THR A 117 -10.29 5.13 9.97
C THR A 117 -10.30 3.67 10.41
N SER A 118 -9.37 2.87 9.90
CA SER A 118 -9.21 1.47 10.28
C SER A 118 -7.74 1.10 10.40
N GLN A 119 -7.43 0.12 11.23
CA GLN A 119 -6.07 -0.39 11.36
C GLN A 119 -5.69 -1.21 10.13
N LEU A 120 -4.46 -1.02 9.64
CA LEU A 120 -3.87 -1.87 8.63
C LEU A 120 -3.39 -3.17 9.28
N MET A 121 -4.00 -4.28 8.86
CA MET A 121 -3.68 -5.62 9.35
C MET A 121 -2.69 -6.30 8.42
N SER A 122 -1.75 -7.07 8.99
CA SER A 122 -0.81 -7.86 8.21
C SER A 122 -1.52 -8.94 7.39
N VAL A 123 -1.11 -9.10 6.13
CA VAL A 123 -1.55 -10.23 5.30
C VAL A 123 -0.72 -11.49 5.63
N PRO A 124 -1.23 -12.71 5.40
CA PRO A 124 -0.53 -13.96 5.76
C PRO A 124 0.89 -14.08 5.21
N PHE A 125 1.15 -13.57 4.01
CA PHE A 125 2.51 -13.57 3.42
C PHE A 125 3.48 -12.65 4.16
N ALA A 126 3.03 -11.51 4.68
CA ALA A 126 3.87 -10.63 5.50
C ALA A 126 4.22 -11.26 6.84
N LEU A 127 3.29 -11.99 7.45
CA LEU A 127 3.54 -12.77 8.67
C LEU A 127 4.58 -13.88 8.42
N TYR A 128 4.51 -14.56 7.27
CA TYR A 128 5.49 -15.59 6.88
C TYR A 128 6.88 -14.99 6.67
N ALA A 129 6.99 -13.84 5.99
CA ALA A 129 8.26 -13.15 5.77
C ALA A 129 8.95 -12.75 7.09
N THR A 130 8.18 -12.26 8.06
CA THR A 130 8.69 -11.94 9.41
C THR A 130 9.26 -13.19 10.11
N THR A 131 8.60 -14.34 9.98
CA THR A 131 9.05 -15.60 10.57
C THR A 131 10.31 -16.14 9.88
N SER A 132 10.42 -16.02 8.55
CA SER A 132 11.58 -16.48 7.79
C SER A 132 12.83 -15.62 8.06
N GLY A 133 12.67 -14.32 8.27
CA GLY A 133 13.75 -13.41 8.67
C GLY A 133 14.35 -13.74 10.03
N SER A 134 13.53 -14.13 11.00
CA SER A 134 14.02 -14.54 12.34
C SER A 134 14.74 -15.89 12.33
N SER A 135 14.45 -16.77 11.35
CA SER A 135 15.15 -18.05 11.21
C SER A 135 16.59 -17.90 10.73
N GLN A 136 16.93 -16.84 10.01
CA GLN A 136 18.30 -16.59 9.54
C GLN A 136 19.23 -16.11 10.67
N THR A 137 18.69 -15.44 11.69
CA THR A 137 19.49 -14.97 12.84
C THR A 137 19.94 -16.13 13.73
N ASN A 138 19.24 -17.26 13.73
CA ASN A 138 19.60 -18.44 14.51
C ASN A 138 20.67 -19.34 13.84
N ALA A 139 20.89 -19.21 12.52
CA ALA A 139 21.88 -20.01 11.81
C ALA A 139 23.32 -19.54 12.05
N THR A 140 23.52 -18.30 12.53
CA THR A 140 24.86 -17.73 12.77
C THR A 140 25.44 -18.09 14.14
N ASN A 141 24.67 -18.72 15.04
CA ASN A 141 25.07 -19.08 16.40
C ASN A 141 25.49 -20.55 16.57
N ILE A 142 25.70 -21.32 15.48
CA ILE A 142 26.08 -22.75 15.58
C ILE A 142 27.55 -23.00 15.15
N THR A 143 28.39 -22.00 15.21
CA THR A 143 29.85 -22.17 14.99
C THR A 143 30.63 -21.63 16.18
N ASN A 144 30.63 -22.41 17.27
CA ASN A 144 31.70 -22.47 18.28
C ASN A 144 31.69 -23.83 18.94
#